data_1c8b948d66b2922149477a416dd0a018
#
_entry.id   1c8b948d66b2922149477a416dd0a018
#
_cell.length_a   1.000
_cell.length_b   1.000
_cell.length_c   1.000
_cell.angle_alpha   90.00
_cell.angle_beta   90.00
_cell.angle_gamma   90.00
#
_symmetry.space_group_name_H-M   'P 1'
#
loop_
_entity.id
_entity.type
_entity.pdbx_description
1 polymer ?
#
loop_
_entity_poly.entity_id
_entity_poly.type
_entity_poly.pdbx_seq_one_letter_code
_entity_poly.pdbx_strand_id
1 'polypeptide(L)'
;MRFGFRMLSLSLALLAAGIAHAGRACDDFYARLPNVQRALCEQAQLQDSKARSVKGRPIYTRDVRPEGARLRVLVIGGMHGDELSSSSVALHWIRFAQEAPERTHWRFIPALNPDGLFNRPSHRVNANGVDLNRNFPTPNWERDAPFYWEKRTRKDPRRWPGKAPLSEPESKFLYEEMQRFQPNLIVSIHAPYGVLDFDGPIQPPSRLGRLFLDQVGIFPGSLGNYGGVHKGMPVVTIELPSALLTPRNVEIQRMWQDLRQWMGDTLAADGTDVPLRP
;
A
#
# COMPACT_ATOMS: atom_id res chain seq x y z
N MET A 1 27.86 -26.81 -37.26
CA MET A 1 26.47 -26.38 -37.03
C MET A 1 25.93 -27.05 -35.75
N ARG A 2 26.14 -26.47 -34.59
CA ARG A 2 25.48 -26.84 -33.32
C ARG A 2 25.56 -25.68 -32.36
N PHE A 3 24.79 -24.62 -32.65
CA PHE A 3 24.49 -23.52 -31.71
C PHE A 3 23.01 -23.15 -31.90
N GLY A 4 22.16 -23.57 -31.02
CA GLY A 4 20.72 -23.16 -31.14
C GLY A 4 19.77 -23.70 -30.09
N PHE A 5 20.23 -24.48 -29.06
CA PHE A 5 19.26 -25.12 -28.15
C PHE A 5 19.37 -24.75 -26.66
N ARG A 6 20.23 -23.81 -26.26
CA ARG A 6 20.42 -23.47 -24.83
C ARG A 6 19.69 -22.22 -24.35
N MET A 7 19.15 -21.39 -25.21
CA MET A 7 18.43 -20.17 -24.77
C MET A 7 16.95 -20.40 -24.43
N LEU A 8 16.30 -21.41 -25.04
CA LEU A 8 14.87 -21.66 -24.79
C LEU A 8 14.58 -22.27 -23.41
N SER A 9 15.50 -23.07 -22.88
CA SER A 9 15.33 -23.74 -21.59
C SER A 9 15.45 -22.81 -20.36
N LEU A 10 16.25 -21.74 -20.46
CA LEU A 10 16.41 -20.78 -19.35
C LEU A 10 15.17 -19.89 -19.17
N SER A 11 14.56 -19.48 -20.26
CA SER A 11 13.35 -18.63 -20.24
C SER A 11 12.11 -19.37 -19.70
N LEU A 12 11.97 -20.67 -20.01
CA LEU A 12 10.89 -21.51 -19.49
C LEU A 12 11.03 -21.78 -17.98
N ALA A 13 12.25 -21.99 -17.50
CA ALA A 13 12.51 -22.23 -16.08
C ALA A 13 12.24 -20.98 -15.20
N LEU A 14 12.54 -19.78 -15.72
CA LEU A 14 12.24 -18.53 -15.02
C LEU A 14 10.75 -18.22 -14.96
N LEU A 15 9.98 -18.51 -16.03
CA LEU A 15 8.52 -18.39 -16.04
C LEU A 15 7.86 -19.40 -15.09
N ALA A 16 8.30 -20.64 -15.07
CA ALA A 16 7.75 -21.67 -14.18
C ALA A 16 8.03 -21.36 -12.69
N ALA A 17 9.20 -20.81 -12.36
CA ALA A 17 9.54 -20.40 -11.00
C ALA A 17 8.68 -19.20 -10.54
N GLY A 18 8.39 -18.24 -11.43
CA GLY A 18 7.53 -17.10 -11.13
C GLY A 18 6.08 -17.52 -10.85
N ILE A 19 5.53 -18.43 -11.61
CA ILE A 19 4.18 -18.99 -11.43
C ILE A 19 4.06 -19.77 -10.12
N ALA A 20 5.08 -20.58 -9.76
CA ALA A 20 5.08 -21.35 -8.52
C ALA A 20 5.18 -20.47 -7.26
N HIS A 21 5.84 -19.31 -7.32
CA HIS A 21 5.90 -18.36 -6.20
C HIS A 21 4.57 -17.58 -6.03
N ALA A 22 3.95 -17.16 -7.12
CA ALA A 22 2.64 -16.50 -7.10
C ALA A 22 1.55 -17.44 -6.58
N GLY A 23 1.59 -18.73 -6.91
CA GLY A 23 0.66 -19.73 -6.40
C GLY A 23 0.71 -19.88 -4.88
N ARG A 24 1.92 -19.98 -4.31
CA ARG A 24 2.09 -20.05 -2.83
C ARG A 24 1.64 -18.79 -2.11
N ALA A 25 1.88 -17.62 -2.69
CA ALA A 25 1.41 -16.36 -2.13
C ALA A 25 -0.13 -16.33 -2.03
N CYS A 26 -0.82 -16.84 -3.07
CA CYS A 26 -2.28 -16.88 -3.08
C CYS A 26 -2.87 -17.91 -2.11
N ASP A 27 -2.17 -19.00 -1.80
CA ASP A 27 -2.55 -19.91 -0.72
C ASP A 27 -2.49 -19.20 0.63
N ASP A 28 -1.42 -18.45 0.91
CA ASP A 28 -1.25 -17.70 2.16
C ASP A 28 -2.32 -16.59 2.29
N PHE A 29 -2.57 -15.82 1.23
CA PHE A 29 -3.59 -14.77 1.24
C PHE A 29 -5.00 -15.33 1.41
N TYR A 30 -5.37 -16.38 0.68
CA TYR A 30 -6.66 -17.04 0.81
C TYR A 30 -6.90 -17.59 2.23
N ALA A 31 -5.89 -18.23 2.82
CA ALA A 31 -5.99 -18.80 4.18
C ALA A 31 -6.04 -17.73 5.28
N ARG A 32 -5.67 -16.47 4.95
CA ARG A 32 -5.52 -15.41 5.95
C ARG A 32 -6.54 -14.29 5.83
N LEU A 33 -6.86 -13.85 4.63
CA LEU A 33 -7.61 -12.62 4.41
C LEU A 33 -9.13 -12.87 4.35
N PRO A 34 -9.94 -12.02 5.00
CA PRO A 34 -11.38 -12.08 4.87
C PRO A 34 -11.81 -11.69 3.45
N ASN A 35 -12.85 -12.33 2.92
CA ASN A 35 -13.43 -12.02 1.61
C ASN A 35 -12.45 -12.10 0.43
N VAL A 36 -11.39 -12.91 0.55
CA VAL A 36 -10.45 -13.18 -0.53
C VAL A 36 -10.55 -14.64 -0.92
N GLN A 37 -11.06 -14.91 -2.12
CA GLN A 37 -11.01 -16.23 -2.73
C GLN A 37 -9.68 -16.42 -3.43
N ARG A 38 -9.22 -17.68 -3.55
CA ARG A 38 -7.98 -18.01 -4.26
C ARG A 38 -7.96 -17.44 -5.68
N ALA A 39 -9.06 -17.59 -6.42
CA ALA A 39 -9.21 -17.07 -7.77
C ALA A 39 -9.00 -15.54 -7.86
N LEU A 40 -9.48 -14.76 -6.88
CA LEU A 40 -9.25 -13.31 -6.83
C LEU A 40 -7.75 -12.99 -6.74
N CYS A 41 -7.01 -13.69 -5.90
CA CYS A 41 -5.57 -13.49 -5.76
C CYS A 41 -4.81 -13.95 -7.02
N GLU A 42 -5.19 -15.07 -7.64
CA GLU A 42 -4.58 -15.56 -8.88
C GLU A 42 -4.81 -14.58 -10.03
N GLN A 43 -6.01 -14.02 -10.16
CA GLN A 43 -6.33 -12.96 -11.13
C GLN A 43 -5.50 -11.69 -10.91
N ALA A 44 -5.15 -11.38 -9.67
CA ALA A 44 -4.31 -10.23 -9.36
C ALA A 44 -2.91 -10.33 -9.98
N GLN A 45 -2.43 -11.54 -10.32
CA GLN A 45 -1.11 -11.78 -10.95
C GLN A 45 0.01 -11.05 -10.24
N LEU A 46 0.09 -11.24 -8.92
CA LEU A 46 1.08 -10.59 -8.07
C LEU A 46 2.51 -10.94 -8.50
N GLN A 47 3.39 -9.96 -8.46
CA GLN A 47 4.79 -10.06 -8.83
C GLN A 47 5.67 -9.91 -7.59
N ASP A 48 6.69 -10.75 -7.47
CA ASP A 48 7.72 -10.61 -6.43
C ASP A 48 8.56 -9.35 -6.71
N SER A 49 8.44 -8.34 -5.85
CA SER A 49 9.20 -7.08 -5.97
C SER A 49 10.71 -7.24 -5.75
N LYS A 50 11.16 -8.41 -5.28
CA LYS A 50 12.51 -8.75 -4.76
C LYS A 50 12.81 -8.15 -3.38
N ALA A 51 11.99 -7.23 -2.88
CA ALA A 51 12.09 -6.77 -1.50
C ALA A 51 11.65 -7.87 -0.53
N ARG A 52 12.25 -7.84 0.65
CA ARG A 52 12.00 -8.81 1.72
C ARG A 52 11.69 -8.09 3.02
N SER A 53 10.74 -8.64 3.77
CA SER A 53 10.49 -8.24 5.15
C SER A 53 11.64 -8.64 6.07
N VAL A 54 11.58 -8.23 7.33
CA VAL A 54 12.56 -8.62 8.36
C VAL A 54 12.78 -10.13 8.43
N LYS A 55 11.72 -10.94 8.31
CA LYS A 55 11.81 -12.43 8.31
C LYS A 55 12.04 -13.03 6.93
N GLY A 56 12.38 -12.22 5.92
CA GLY A 56 12.66 -12.69 4.57
C GLY A 56 11.43 -13.03 3.73
N ARG A 57 10.20 -12.67 4.16
CA ARG A 57 9.01 -12.86 3.36
C ARG A 57 8.99 -11.93 2.15
N PRO A 58 8.58 -12.40 0.96
CA PRO A 58 8.44 -11.53 -0.20
C PRO A 58 7.40 -10.44 0.03
N ILE A 59 7.70 -9.23 -0.44
CA ILE A 59 6.71 -8.16 -0.61
C ILE A 59 6.27 -8.21 -2.07
N TYR A 60 4.98 -8.41 -2.29
CA TYR A 60 4.42 -8.51 -3.64
C TYR A 60 3.87 -7.19 -4.12
N THR A 61 3.98 -6.97 -5.42
CA THR A 61 3.44 -5.79 -6.11
C THR A 61 2.58 -6.21 -7.30
N ARG A 62 1.76 -5.30 -7.79
CA ARG A 62 1.07 -5.42 -9.07
C ARG A 62 1.02 -4.09 -9.78
N ASP A 63 1.50 -4.05 -11.01
CA ASP A 63 1.30 -2.92 -11.93
C ASP A 63 0.13 -3.21 -12.87
N VAL A 64 -0.77 -2.23 -13.00
CA VAL A 64 -1.78 -2.17 -14.04
C VAL A 64 -1.54 -0.88 -14.82
N ARG A 65 -0.89 -1.01 -15.97
CA ARG A 65 -0.45 0.13 -16.78
C ARG A 65 -1.05 0.05 -18.17
N PRO A 66 -2.16 0.75 -18.45
CA PRO A 66 -2.69 0.88 -19.79
C PRO A 66 -1.79 1.76 -20.67
N GLU A 67 -1.91 1.62 -21.98
CA GLU A 67 -1.23 2.49 -22.92
C GLU A 67 -1.67 3.95 -22.76
N GLY A 68 -0.74 4.89 -22.81
CA GLY A 68 -1.01 6.31 -22.63
C GLY A 68 -1.40 6.72 -21.20
N ALA A 69 -1.06 5.91 -20.18
CA ALA A 69 -1.26 6.29 -18.79
C ALA A 69 -0.56 7.60 -18.44
N ARG A 70 -1.31 8.54 -17.84
CA ARG A 70 -0.82 9.87 -17.45
C ARG A 70 -0.68 10.04 -15.95
N LEU A 71 -1.61 9.46 -15.17
CA LEU A 71 -1.57 9.49 -13.72
C LEU A 71 -0.89 8.23 -13.18
N ARG A 72 -0.15 8.38 -12.09
CA ARG A 72 0.49 7.30 -11.34
C ARG A 72 -0.10 7.26 -9.94
N VAL A 73 -0.72 6.15 -9.57
CA VAL A 73 -1.35 5.98 -8.27
C VAL A 73 -0.74 4.77 -7.57
N LEU A 74 -0.22 4.99 -6.36
CA LEU A 74 0.34 3.95 -5.50
C LEU A 74 -0.69 3.58 -4.43
N VAL A 75 -1.13 2.32 -4.42
CA VAL A 75 -2.11 1.79 -3.46
C VAL A 75 -1.41 0.82 -2.51
N ILE A 76 -1.56 1.05 -1.20
CA ILE A 76 -0.91 0.27 -0.16
C ILE A 76 -1.97 -0.32 0.77
N GLY A 77 -1.92 -1.65 0.94
CA GLY A 77 -2.64 -2.37 1.98
C GLY A 77 -1.67 -3.04 2.95
N GLY A 78 -2.15 -3.45 4.12
CA GLY A 78 -1.40 -4.24 5.08
C GLY A 78 -0.11 -3.60 5.58
N MET A 79 -0.06 -2.27 5.71
CA MET A 79 1.02 -1.57 6.42
C MET A 79 1.01 -1.97 7.89
N HIS A 80 -0.16 -2.09 8.48
CA HIS A 80 -0.36 -2.74 9.76
C HIS A 80 -0.87 -4.16 9.53
N GLY A 81 -0.15 -5.15 10.04
CA GLY A 81 -0.43 -6.54 9.71
C GLY A 81 -1.72 -7.09 10.35
N ASP A 82 -2.26 -6.44 11.37
CA ASP A 82 -3.52 -6.82 12.01
C ASP A 82 -4.77 -6.18 11.34
N GLU A 83 -4.58 -5.35 10.33
CA GLU A 83 -5.64 -4.73 9.53
C GLU A 83 -5.91 -5.55 8.26
N LEU A 84 -6.40 -6.79 8.43
CA LEU A 84 -6.58 -7.79 7.36
C LEU A 84 -7.46 -7.27 6.22
N SER A 85 -8.50 -6.50 6.56
CA SER A 85 -9.44 -5.92 5.60
C SER A 85 -8.76 -4.99 4.59
N SER A 86 -7.69 -4.29 4.99
CA SER A 86 -6.95 -3.39 4.13
C SER A 86 -6.28 -4.11 2.96
N SER A 87 -5.63 -5.25 3.23
CA SER A 87 -5.05 -6.12 2.21
C SER A 87 -6.11 -6.73 1.30
N SER A 88 -7.26 -7.11 1.87
CA SER A 88 -8.38 -7.65 1.09
C SER A 88 -8.92 -6.63 0.10
N VAL A 89 -9.18 -5.39 0.54
CA VAL A 89 -9.66 -4.31 -0.33
C VAL A 89 -8.65 -4.00 -1.44
N ALA A 90 -7.36 -3.98 -1.13
CA ALA A 90 -6.31 -3.77 -2.15
C ALA A 90 -6.36 -4.86 -3.25
N LEU A 91 -6.58 -6.14 -2.89
CA LEU A 91 -6.72 -7.23 -3.87
C LEU A 91 -7.98 -7.09 -4.74
N HIS A 92 -9.11 -6.68 -4.16
CA HIS A 92 -10.32 -6.37 -4.95
C HIS A 92 -10.09 -5.21 -5.92
N TRP A 93 -9.36 -4.18 -5.51
CA TRP A 93 -9.08 -3.03 -6.35
C TRP A 93 -8.10 -3.33 -7.49
N ILE A 94 -7.18 -4.29 -7.33
CA ILE A 94 -6.36 -4.79 -8.45
C ILE A 94 -7.28 -5.31 -9.56
N ARG A 95 -8.28 -6.13 -9.23
CA ARG A 95 -9.25 -6.64 -10.20
C ARG A 95 -10.00 -5.50 -10.89
N PHE A 96 -10.51 -4.52 -10.15
CA PHE A 96 -11.23 -3.39 -10.75
C PHE A 96 -10.34 -2.55 -11.68
N ALA A 97 -9.07 -2.36 -11.34
CA ALA A 97 -8.13 -1.67 -12.20
C ALA A 97 -7.85 -2.45 -13.51
N GLN A 98 -7.83 -3.78 -13.44
CA GLN A 98 -7.65 -4.63 -14.62
C GLN A 98 -8.89 -4.66 -15.53
N GLU A 99 -10.09 -4.62 -14.94
CA GLU A 99 -11.37 -4.66 -15.67
C GLU A 99 -11.71 -3.34 -16.38
N ALA A 100 -11.23 -2.22 -15.87
CA ALA A 100 -11.50 -0.88 -16.42
C ALA A 100 -10.17 -0.13 -16.62
N PRO A 101 -9.42 -0.44 -17.69
CA PRO A 101 -8.17 0.24 -17.98
C PRO A 101 -8.44 1.71 -18.35
N GLU A 102 -8.13 2.59 -17.43
CA GLU A 102 -8.14 4.04 -17.61
C GLU A 102 -6.73 4.54 -17.89
N ARG A 103 -6.58 5.86 -18.14
CA ARG A 103 -5.28 6.49 -18.34
C ARG A 103 -4.48 6.63 -17.03
N THR A 104 -4.65 5.69 -16.09
CA THR A 104 -3.99 5.65 -14.79
C THR A 104 -3.08 4.43 -14.69
N HIS A 105 -1.81 4.65 -14.41
CA HIS A 105 -0.88 3.60 -14.02
C HIS A 105 -1.07 3.34 -12.52
N TRP A 106 -1.70 2.25 -12.20
CA TRP A 106 -1.87 1.77 -10.84
C TRP A 106 -0.71 0.88 -10.45
N ARG A 107 -0.09 1.16 -9.30
CA ARG A 107 0.83 0.24 -8.62
C ARG A 107 0.26 -0.13 -7.27
N PHE A 108 0.13 -1.43 -7.00
CA PHE A 108 -0.42 -1.97 -5.76
C PHE A 108 0.66 -2.68 -4.96
N ILE A 109 0.62 -2.50 -3.64
CA ILE A 109 1.36 -3.26 -2.62
C ILE A 109 0.31 -3.80 -1.65
N PRO A 110 -0.29 -4.99 -1.89
CA PRO A 110 -1.44 -5.43 -1.08
C PRO A 110 -1.09 -5.81 0.35
N ALA A 111 0.17 -6.11 0.66
CA ALA A 111 0.64 -6.42 2.01
C ALA A 111 2.07 -5.91 2.21
N LEU A 112 2.19 -4.68 2.73
CA LEU A 112 3.51 -4.08 2.98
C LEU A 112 4.22 -4.77 4.14
N ASN A 113 3.48 -5.20 5.19
CA ASN A 113 3.99 -5.89 6.38
C ASN A 113 3.57 -7.38 6.38
N PRO A 114 4.16 -8.23 5.55
CA PRO A 114 3.79 -9.64 5.50
C PRO A 114 4.12 -10.39 6.79
N ASP A 115 5.13 -9.96 7.56
CA ASP A 115 5.45 -10.59 8.83
C ASP A 115 4.36 -10.39 9.87
N GLY A 116 3.83 -9.17 10.00
CA GLY A 116 2.73 -8.89 10.89
C GLY A 116 1.42 -9.56 10.42
N LEU A 117 1.15 -9.52 9.11
CA LEU A 117 -0.06 -10.07 8.50
C LEU A 117 -0.19 -11.58 8.70
N PHE A 118 0.88 -12.33 8.40
CA PHE A 118 0.87 -13.79 8.44
C PHE A 118 1.26 -14.37 9.80
N ASN A 119 1.57 -13.53 10.80
CA ASN A 119 1.73 -13.99 12.17
C ASN A 119 0.37 -14.47 12.76
N ARG A 120 0.42 -15.32 13.80
CA ARG A 120 -0.77 -15.84 14.47
C ARG A 120 -0.63 -15.66 15.99
N PRO A 121 -1.35 -14.74 16.62
CA PRO A 121 -2.24 -13.72 16.02
C PRO A 121 -1.47 -12.72 15.15
N SER A 122 -2.18 -12.04 14.22
CA SER A 122 -1.56 -10.96 13.44
C SER A 122 -1.19 -9.78 14.32
N HIS A 123 -0.12 -9.07 13.90
CA HIS A 123 0.43 -7.94 14.65
C HIS A 123 0.40 -6.67 13.81
N ARG A 124 0.10 -5.54 14.45
CA ARG A 124 0.18 -4.21 13.81
C ARG A 124 1.59 -3.94 13.28
N VAL A 125 2.57 -4.12 14.15
CA VAL A 125 3.99 -3.83 13.91
C VAL A 125 4.65 -4.91 13.05
N ASN A 126 5.80 -4.60 12.46
CA ASN A 126 6.61 -5.59 11.76
C ASN A 126 7.33 -6.57 12.73
N ALA A 127 8.19 -7.43 12.23
CA ALA A 127 8.86 -8.44 13.05
C ALA A 127 9.87 -7.87 14.06
N ASN A 128 10.35 -6.63 13.85
CA ASN A 128 11.19 -5.90 14.81
C ASN A 128 10.36 -5.13 15.85
N GLY A 129 9.03 -5.19 15.79
CA GLY A 129 8.15 -4.46 16.69
C GLY A 129 7.96 -2.99 16.31
N VAL A 130 8.29 -2.58 15.09
CA VAL A 130 8.19 -1.20 14.62
C VAL A 130 6.84 -0.95 13.95
N ASP A 131 6.19 0.16 14.30
CA ASP A 131 5.06 0.71 13.57
C ASP A 131 5.57 1.36 12.27
N LEU A 132 5.36 0.68 11.13
CA LEU A 132 5.84 1.16 9.84
C LEU A 132 5.29 2.54 9.48
N ASN A 133 4.07 2.89 9.97
CA ASN A 133 3.47 4.21 9.77
C ASN A 133 3.97 5.25 10.81
N ARG A 134 5.14 5.03 11.39
CA ARG A 134 5.91 5.94 12.25
C ARG A 134 7.41 5.96 11.87
N ASN A 135 7.77 5.25 10.80
CA ASN A 135 9.17 5.01 10.43
C ASN A 135 9.63 5.78 9.17
N PHE A 136 8.80 6.70 8.63
CA PHE A 136 9.18 7.54 7.48
C PHE A 136 9.98 8.78 7.94
N PRO A 137 10.91 9.30 7.07
CA PRO A 137 11.83 10.40 7.41
C PRO A 137 11.12 11.76 7.34
N THR A 138 10.23 12.03 8.30
CA THR A 138 9.66 13.36 8.48
C THR A 138 10.69 14.32 9.07
N PRO A 139 10.60 15.63 8.85
CA PRO A 139 11.50 16.60 9.49
C PRO A 139 11.55 16.42 11.01
N ASN A 140 12.77 16.51 11.56
CA ASN A 140 13.05 16.35 13.00
C ASN A 140 12.59 15.00 13.59
N TRP A 141 12.52 13.95 12.76
CA TRP A 141 12.06 12.62 13.20
C TRP A 141 12.78 12.12 14.45
N GLU A 142 14.11 12.32 14.52
CA GLU A 142 14.97 11.86 15.63
C GLU A 142 14.57 12.46 16.99
N ARG A 143 13.98 13.66 16.98
CA ARG A 143 13.43 14.32 18.16
C ARG A 143 11.96 13.99 18.35
N ASP A 144 11.16 14.14 17.30
CA ASP A 144 9.70 14.21 17.42
C ASP A 144 9.05 12.83 17.50
N ALA A 145 9.56 11.82 16.78
CA ALA A 145 8.96 10.50 16.81
C ALA A 145 9.19 9.77 18.15
N PRO A 146 10.40 9.73 18.73
CA PRO A 146 10.59 9.18 20.07
C PRO A 146 9.82 9.96 21.13
N PHE A 147 9.83 11.30 21.07
CA PHE A 147 9.07 12.14 22.02
C PHE A 147 7.57 11.84 21.96
N TYR A 148 6.99 11.75 20.74
CA TYR A 148 5.59 11.40 20.56
C TYR A 148 5.29 10.01 21.16
N TRP A 149 6.11 9.01 20.83
CA TRP A 149 5.94 7.67 21.35
C TRP A 149 6.00 7.64 22.88
N GLU A 150 6.99 8.31 23.50
CA GLU A 150 7.13 8.34 24.96
C GLU A 150 6.02 9.11 25.67
N LYS A 151 5.75 10.33 25.20
CA LYS A 151 4.90 11.29 25.95
C LYS A 151 3.43 11.24 25.56
N ARG A 152 3.12 10.94 24.29
CA ARG A 152 1.75 10.92 23.80
C ARG A 152 1.14 9.53 23.80
N THR A 153 1.92 8.51 23.45
CA THR A 153 1.42 7.12 23.43
C THR A 153 1.79 6.34 24.70
N ARG A 154 2.52 6.94 25.65
CA ARG A 154 2.98 6.29 26.90
C ARG A 154 3.78 5.01 26.62
N LYS A 155 4.63 5.05 25.61
CA LYS A 155 5.44 3.91 25.14
C LYS A 155 4.62 2.70 24.72
N ASP A 156 3.43 2.93 24.15
CA ASP A 156 2.63 1.84 23.54
C ASP A 156 3.50 1.08 22.53
N PRO A 157 3.78 -0.22 22.75
CA PRO A 157 4.64 -1.00 21.85
C PRO A 157 4.07 -1.13 20.44
N ARG A 158 2.77 -0.95 20.28
CA ARG A 158 2.12 -0.93 18.96
C ARG A 158 2.43 0.32 18.13
N ARG A 159 3.07 1.34 18.73
CA ARG A 159 3.34 2.65 18.12
C ARG A 159 4.81 3.03 18.15
N TRP A 160 5.69 2.05 18.40
CA TRP A 160 7.12 2.30 18.44
C TRP A 160 7.65 2.67 17.04
N PRO A 161 8.31 3.83 16.89
CA PRO A 161 8.74 4.34 15.57
C PRO A 161 10.01 3.67 15.02
N GLY A 162 10.66 2.78 15.81
CA GLY A 162 11.95 2.21 15.44
C GLY A 162 13.14 3.00 16.00
N LYS A 163 14.35 2.57 15.64
CA LYS A 163 15.62 3.17 16.11
C LYS A 163 16.03 4.40 15.31
N ALA A 164 15.65 4.45 14.06
CA ALA A 164 15.94 5.53 13.11
C ALA A 164 14.86 5.55 12.03
N PRO A 165 14.68 6.67 11.30
CA PRO A 165 13.80 6.69 10.14
C PRO A 165 14.31 5.69 9.10
N LEU A 166 13.40 4.98 8.45
CA LEU A 166 13.70 3.93 7.47
C LEU A 166 14.61 2.80 8.01
N SER A 167 14.57 2.54 9.32
CA SER A 167 15.28 1.41 9.93
C SER A 167 14.75 0.06 9.46
N GLU A 168 13.51 0.01 8.96
CA GLU A 168 12.84 -1.23 8.61
C GLU A 168 12.87 -1.47 7.09
N PRO A 169 13.12 -2.72 6.65
CA PRO A 169 13.19 -3.04 5.22
C PRO A 169 11.88 -2.75 4.49
N GLU A 170 10.73 -2.91 5.16
CA GLU A 170 9.41 -2.64 4.59
C GLU A 170 9.17 -1.14 4.34
N SER A 171 9.48 -0.28 5.31
CA SER A 171 9.35 1.18 5.16
C SER A 171 10.37 1.72 4.16
N LYS A 172 11.59 1.19 4.17
CA LYS A 172 12.63 1.52 3.19
C LYS A 172 12.19 1.13 1.78
N PHE A 173 11.63 -0.07 1.59
CA PHE A 173 11.10 -0.50 0.30
C PHE A 173 10.01 0.46 -0.19
N LEU A 174 9.03 0.82 0.64
CA LEU A 174 7.98 1.74 0.24
C LEU A 174 8.53 3.14 -0.09
N TYR A 175 9.48 3.63 0.69
CA TYR A 175 10.18 4.89 0.41
C TYR A 175 10.86 4.86 -0.96
N GLU A 176 11.61 3.80 -1.28
CA GLU A 176 12.29 3.63 -2.57
C GLU A 176 11.28 3.50 -3.73
N GLU A 177 10.14 2.82 -3.51
CA GLU A 177 9.05 2.76 -4.48
C GLU A 177 8.44 4.15 -4.77
N MET A 178 8.22 4.95 -3.74
CA MET A 178 7.74 6.33 -3.91
C MET A 178 8.73 7.16 -4.74
N GLN A 179 10.04 7.03 -4.48
CA GLN A 179 11.07 7.75 -5.23
C GLN A 179 11.14 7.28 -6.70
N ARG A 180 11.03 5.98 -6.96
CA ARG A 180 11.14 5.40 -8.30
C ARG A 180 9.87 5.57 -9.12
N PHE A 181 8.72 5.34 -8.51
CA PHE A 181 7.41 5.39 -9.18
C PHE A 181 6.90 6.83 -9.32
N GLN A 182 7.28 7.74 -8.41
CA GLN A 182 6.85 9.14 -8.37
C GLN A 182 5.32 9.28 -8.51
N PRO A 183 4.54 8.78 -7.54
CA PRO A 183 3.10 8.79 -7.63
C PRO A 183 2.52 10.20 -7.62
N ASN A 184 1.49 10.45 -8.41
CA ASN A 184 0.67 11.66 -8.33
C ASN A 184 -0.32 11.59 -7.16
N LEU A 185 -0.61 10.37 -6.70
CA LEU A 185 -1.49 10.07 -5.56
C LEU A 185 -1.03 8.81 -4.86
N ILE A 186 -1.05 8.83 -3.53
CA ILE A 186 -0.90 7.64 -2.69
C ILE A 186 -2.25 7.34 -2.04
N VAL A 187 -2.65 6.07 -2.04
CA VAL A 187 -3.81 5.58 -1.30
C VAL A 187 -3.33 4.56 -0.28
N SER A 188 -3.46 4.90 1.00
CA SER A 188 -3.09 4.03 2.12
C SER A 188 -4.34 3.47 2.77
N ILE A 189 -4.52 2.15 2.72
CA ILE A 189 -5.71 1.49 3.25
C ILE A 189 -5.39 0.95 4.64
N HIS A 190 -6.16 1.40 5.62
CA HIS A 190 -6.08 1.10 7.05
C HIS A 190 -7.43 0.68 7.63
N ALA A 191 -7.46 0.40 8.93
CA ALA A 191 -8.63 0.16 9.77
C ALA A 191 -8.25 0.41 11.26
N PRO A 192 -9.19 0.62 12.21
CA PRO A 192 -10.63 0.37 12.12
C PRO A 192 -11.53 1.62 12.30
N TYR A 193 -11.09 2.83 11.97
CA TYR A 193 -11.78 4.06 12.41
C TYR A 193 -13.06 4.40 11.64
N GLY A 194 -13.27 3.83 10.44
CA GLY A 194 -14.47 4.06 9.64
C GLY A 194 -14.57 5.46 9.03
N VAL A 195 -13.44 6.10 8.72
CA VAL A 195 -13.33 7.45 8.18
C VAL A 195 -12.43 7.52 6.95
N LEU A 196 -12.45 8.65 6.29
CA LEU A 196 -11.51 9.02 5.26
C LEU A 196 -10.61 10.14 5.78
N ASP A 197 -9.30 10.01 5.65
CA ASP A 197 -8.35 11.06 6.00
C ASP A 197 -7.53 11.47 4.77
N PHE A 198 -6.99 12.68 4.79
CA PHE A 198 -6.25 13.22 3.65
C PHE A 198 -5.13 14.15 4.11
N ASP A 199 -3.95 13.90 3.56
CA ASP A 199 -2.78 14.78 3.69
C ASP A 199 -2.31 15.22 2.30
N GLY A 200 -2.22 16.51 2.05
CA GLY A 200 -1.72 17.01 0.78
C GLY A 200 -2.15 18.42 0.42
N PRO A 201 -1.60 18.96 -0.69
CA PRO A 201 -1.80 20.35 -1.08
C PRO A 201 -3.05 20.60 -1.96
N ILE A 202 -3.82 19.56 -2.28
CA ILE A 202 -4.99 19.66 -3.18
C ILE A 202 -6.30 19.48 -2.42
N GLN A 203 -7.43 19.75 -3.07
CA GLN A 203 -8.76 19.56 -2.49
C GLN A 203 -9.00 18.08 -2.16
N PRO A 204 -9.27 17.72 -0.90
CA PRO A 204 -9.53 16.33 -0.51
C PRO A 204 -10.86 15.80 -1.08
N PRO A 205 -11.01 14.47 -1.25
CA PRO A 205 -12.32 13.88 -1.46
C PRO A 205 -13.18 14.05 -0.21
N SER A 206 -14.44 14.47 -0.36
CA SER A 206 -15.35 14.63 0.79
C SER A 206 -15.80 13.31 1.38
N ARG A 207 -15.81 12.26 0.54
CA ARG A 207 -16.18 10.89 0.92
C ARG A 207 -15.68 9.87 -0.09
N LEU A 208 -15.53 8.60 0.34
CA LEU A 208 -15.39 7.41 -0.50
C LEU A 208 -16.36 6.33 0.00
N GLY A 209 -17.37 5.99 -0.78
CA GLY A 209 -18.46 5.13 -0.32
C GLY A 209 -19.19 5.73 0.90
N ARG A 210 -19.12 5.06 2.02
CA ARG A 210 -19.69 5.49 3.30
C ARG A 210 -18.68 6.14 4.24
N LEU A 211 -17.43 6.26 3.83
CA LEU A 211 -16.38 6.90 4.61
C LEU A 211 -16.39 8.39 4.31
N PHE A 212 -16.60 9.21 5.30
CA PHE A 212 -16.57 10.66 5.20
C PHE A 212 -15.23 11.19 5.66
N LEU A 213 -14.84 12.33 5.10
CA LEU A 213 -13.61 13.02 5.47
C LEU A 213 -13.65 13.44 6.93
N ASP A 214 -12.70 12.92 7.71
CA ASP A 214 -12.48 13.29 9.11
C ASP A 214 -10.99 13.08 9.41
N GLN A 215 -10.35 14.11 9.98
CA GLN A 215 -8.90 14.06 10.20
C GLN A 215 -8.52 13.10 11.33
N VAL A 216 -7.76 12.06 10.99
CA VAL A 216 -7.15 11.17 12.00
C VAL A 216 -5.95 11.83 12.68
N GLY A 217 -5.27 12.72 11.96
CA GLY A 217 -4.17 13.52 12.47
C GLY A 217 -2.80 13.27 11.83
N ILE A 218 -1.93 14.26 11.99
CA ILE A 218 -0.57 14.24 11.46
C ILE A 218 0.40 13.76 12.54
N PHE A 219 1.13 12.69 12.27
CA PHE A 219 2.04 12.08 13.25
C PHE A 219 3.48 12.09 12.75
N PRO A 220 4.48 12.29 13.63
CA PRO A 220 5.87 12.11 13.27
C PRO A 220 6.13 10.71 12.69
N GLY A 221 6.78 10.65 11.55
CA GLY A 221 7.11 9.41 10.86
C GLY A 221 5.96 8.72 10.14
N SER A 222 4.74 9.31 10.08
CA SER A 222 3.64 8.74 9.28
C SER A 222 3.83 8.99 7.79
N LEU A 223 3.23 8.10 6.98
CA LEU A 223 3.24 8.22 5.52
C LEU A 223 2.52 9.50 5.05
N GLY A 224 1.38 9.86 5.65
CA GLY A 224 0.65 11.07 5.32
C GLY A 224 1.47 12.33 5.60
N ASN A 225 2.12 12.38 6.77
CA ASN A 225 3.03 13.47 7.10
C ASN A 225 4.23 13.55 6.13
N TYR A 226 4.90 12.43 5.87
CA TYR A 226 6.04 12.40 4.94
C TYR A 226 5.61 12.72 3.50
N GLY A 227 4.68 11.96 2.94
CA GLY A 227 4.25 12.07 1.55
C GLY A 227 3.41 13.33 1.30
N GLY A 228 2.33 13.50 2.05
CA GLY A 228 1.35 14.57 1.83
C GLY A 228 1.85 15.94 2.24
N VAL A 229 2.32 16.06 3.50
CA VAL A 229 2.70 17.37 4.05
C VAL A 229 4.06 17.82 3.54
N HIS A 230 5.09 16.94 3.59
CA HIS A 230 6.46 17.36 3.30
C HIS A 230 6.87 17.19 1.84
N LYS A 231 6.39 16.15 1.16
CA LYS A 231 6.75 15.92 -0.26
C LYS A 231 5.72 16.42 -1.25
N GLY A 232 4.55 16.87 -0.78
CA GLY A 232 3.46 17.37 -1.63
C GLY A 232 2.84 16.28 -2.52
N MET A 233 3.07 15.01 -2.21
CA MET A 233 2.40 13.86 -2.82
C MET A 233 1.09 13.63 -2.07
N PRO A 234 -0.09 13.90 -2.65
CA PRO A 234 -1.35 13.70 -1.93
C PRO A 234 -1.47 12.28 -1.41
N VAL A 235 -1.88 12.14 -0.15
CA VAL A 235 -2.13 10.83 0.49
C VAL A 235 -3.59 10.77 0.94
N VAL A 236 -4.35 9.90 0.32
CA VAL A 236 -5.69 9.50 0.77
C VAL A 236 -5.52 8.33 1.72
N THR A 237 -5.89 8.49 2.98
CA THR A 237 -5.90 7.41 3.96
C THR A 237 -7.34 6.92 4.14
N ILE A 238 -7.58 5.67 3.76
CA ILE A 238 -8.87 5.00 3.94
C ILE A 238 -8.80 4.22 5.26
N GLU A 239 -9.60 4.60 6.23
CA GLU A 239 -9.78 3.88 7.48
C GLU A 239 -11.08 3.06 7.41
N LEU A 240 -10.95 1.78 7.08
CA LEU A 240 -12.10 0.86 7.02
C LEU A 240 -12.74 0.70 8.42
N PRO A 241 -14.05 0.41 8.52
CA PRO A 241 -14.72 0.33 9.84
C PRO A 241 -14.33 -0.90 10.65
N SER A 242 -13.67 -1.89 10.08
CA SER A 242 -13.22 -3.10 10.79
C SER A 242 -11.89 -3.60 10.24
N ALA A 243 -10.96 -3.94 11.14
CA ALA A 243 -9.68 -4.53 10.79
C ALA A 243 -9.82 -5.98 10.27
N LEU A 244 -10.83 -6.71 10.74
CA LEU A 244 -11.02 -8.15 10.49
C LEU A 244 -12.11 -8.47 9.46
N LEU A 245 -13.07 -7.57 9.26
CA LEU A 245 -14.19 -7.75 8.33
C LEU A 245 -14.09 -6.76 7.20
N THR A 246 -14.07 -7.25 5.97
CA THR A 246 -14.15 -6.36 4.79
C THR A 246 -15.55 -5.77 4.66
N PRO A 247 -15.66 -4.56 4.11
CA PRO A 247 -16.92 -4.07 3.59
C PRO A 247 -17.51 -5.04 2.56
N ARG A 248 -18.83 -4.97 2.34
CA ARG A 248 -19.49 -5.74 1.27
C ARG A 248 -18.92 -5.35 -0.10
N ASN A 249 -18.90 -6.27 -1.05
CA ASN A 249 -18.32 -6.04 -2.39
C ASN A 249 -18.89 -4.78 -3.07
N VAL A 250 -20.19 -4.50 -2.90
CA VAL A 250 -20.82 -3.28 -3.43
C VAL A 250 -20.22 -2.02 -2.81
N GLU A 251 -19.83 -2.04 -1.56
CA GLU A 251 -19.19 -0.91 -0.90
C GLU A 251 -17.74 -0.75 -1.31
N ILE A 252 -16.99 -1.85 -1.45
CA ILE A 252 -15.62 -1.84 -1.99
C ILE A 252 -15.62 -1.23 -3.40
N GLN A 253 -16.60 -1.61 -4.24
CA GLN A 253 -16.75 -1.07 -5.59
C GLN A 253 -17.13 0.42 -5.58
N ARG A 254 -18.01 0.84 -4.66
CA ARG A 254 -18.41 2.25 -4.55
C ARG A 254 -17.23 3.13 -4.13
N MET A 255 -16.44 2.72 -3.13
CA MET A 255 -15.22 3.44 -2.74
C MET A 255 -14.26 3.60 -3.93
N TRP A 256 -14.08 2.55 -4.73
CA TRP A 256 -13.28 2.60 -5.95
C TRP A 256 -13.82 3.59 -6.98
N GLN A 257 -15.13 3.59 -7.22
CA GLN A 257 -15.77 4.49 -8.18
C GLN A 257 -15.67 5.95 -7.73
N ASP A 258 -15.95 6.22 -6.46
CA ASP A 258 -15.87 7.58 -5.89
C ASP A 258 -14.43 8.11 -5.92
N LEU A 259 -13.42 7.26 -5.64
CA LEU A 259 -12.00 7.63 -5.75
C LEU A 259 -11.66 8.03 -7.20
N ARG A 260 -12.04 7.22 -8.16
CA ARG A 260 -11.75 7.49 -9.58
C ARG A 260 -12.43 8.76 -10.07
N GLN A 261 -13.69 8.99 -9.67
CA GLN A 261 -14.40 10.22 -10.00
C GLN A 261 -13.65 11.43 -9.43
N TRP A 262 -13.33 11.43 -8.12
CA TRP A 262 -12.57 12.51 -7.50
C TRP A 262 -11.21 12.74 -8.17
N MET A 263 -10.49 11.68 -8.54
CA MET A 263 -9.23 11.77 -9.27
C MET A 263 -9.43 12.45 -10.63
N GLY A 264 -10.49 12.10 -11.37
CA GLY A 264 -10.84 12.71 -12.64
C GLY A 264 -11.14 14.20 -12.52
N ASP A 265 -11.88 14.58 -11.48
CA ASP A 265 -12.29 15.97 -11.23
C ASP A 265 -11.13 16.84 -10.72
N THR A 266 -10.17 16.24 -9.98
CA THR A 266 -9.15 17.02 -9.24
C THR A 266 -7.74 16.87 -9.84
N LEU A 267 -7.30 15.66 -10.22
CA LEU A 267 -5.93 15.42 -10.68
C LEU A 267 -5.79 15.51 -12.20
N ALA A 268 -6.86 15.22 -12.96
CA ALA A 268 -6.79 15.26 -14.41
C ALA A 268 -6.95 16.68 -14.97
N ALA A 269 -7.57 17.60 -14.21
CA ALA A 269 -7.76 18.98 -14.61
C ALA A 269 -6.48 19.80 -14.62
N ASP A 270 -5.49 19.45 -13.78
CA ASP A 270 -4.28 20.25 -13.60
C ASP A 270 -3.21 20.07 -14.66
N GLY A 271 -3.33 19.14 -15.61
CA GLY A 271 -2.42 18.99 -16.76
C GLY A 271 -0.91 19.09 -16.46
N THR A 272 -0.55 19.24 -15.21
CA THR A 272 0.78 19.54 -14.74
C THR A 272 1.50 18.30 -14.26
N ASP A 273 2.59 17.95 -14.92
CA ASP A 273 3.71 17.27 -14.27
C ASP A 273 4.12 18.12 -13.05
N VAL A 274 3.57 17.84 -11.89
CA VAL A 274 4.02 18.47 -10.64
C VAL A 274 5.36 17.85 -10.31
N PRO A 275 6.49 18.57 -10.50
CA PRO A 275 7.79 18.05 -10.08
C PRO A 275 7.79 17.95 -8.56
N LEU A 276 8.19 16.80 -8.03
CA LEU A 276 8.45 16.62 -6.61
C LEU A 276 9.43 17.72 -6.16
N ARG A 277 9.07 18.46 -5.12
CA ARG A 277 10.01 19.40 -4.50
C ARG A 277 11.21 18.62 -3.95
N PRO A 278 12.43 19.09 -4.20
CA PRO A 278 13.66 18.45 -3.77
C PRO A 278 13.76 18.24 -2.26
#